data_70f37938817a473e55c8b0ff878a59b1
#
_entry.id   70f37938817a473e55c8b0ff878a59b1
#
_cell.length_a   1.000
_cell.length_b   1.000
_cell.length_c   1.000
_cell.angle_alpha   90.00
_cell.angle_beta   90.00
_cell.angle_gamma   90.00
#
_symmetry.space_group_name_H-M   'P 1'
#
loop_
_entity.id
_entity.type
_entity.pdbx_description
1 polymer ?
#
loop_
_entity_poly.entity_id
_entity_poly.type
_entity_poly.pdbx_seq_one_letter_code
_entity_poly.pdbx_strand_id
1 'polypeptide(L)'
;MWTWHALEETEHKAVSYDVWNTVLKPGLGRYLLRTGVMLATTITFWLIVFDFHVRLLIADRKRGGHLRGMWRVVKYLYGPRHGVFPRIAAEWLSFFRPGFHPWDHDNRAQLARIDGLVAAVDASNAATPNSRRAARRGVQAAA
;
A
#
# COMPACT_ATOMS: atom_id res chain seq x y z
N MET A 1 -2.37 -5.49 -11.35
CA MET A 1 -1.21 -4.63 -11.04
C MET A 1 -1.16 -4.25 -9.56
N TRP A 2 -2.14 -3.50 -9.00
CA TRP A 2 -2.14 -3.09 -7.58
C TRP A 2 -2.15 -4.26 -6.58
N THR A 3 -2.86 -5.34 -6.88
CA THR A 3 -2.94 -6.52 -6.01
C THR A 3 -1.60 -7.24 -5.90
N TRP A 4 -0.86 -7.35 -7.01
CA TRP A 4 0.49 -7.91 -7.03
C TRP A 4 1.46 -7.08 -6.19
N HIS A 5 1.44 -5.75 -6.37
CA HIS A 5 2.29 -4.86 -5.59
C HIS A 5 1.99 -4.93 -4.10
N ALA A 6 0.71 -4.99 -3.71
CA ALA A 6 0.33 -5.15 -2.31
C ALA A 6 0.80 -6.48 -1.70
N LEU A 7 0.89 -7.55 -2.49
CA LEU A 7 1.44 -8.83 -2.07
C LEU A 7 2.93 -8.70 -1.79
N GLU A 8 3.69 -8.19 -2.76
CA GLU A 8 5.12 -7.96 -2.66
C GLU A 8 5.48 -7.11 -1.43
N GLU A 9 4.76 -6.01 -1.20
CA GLU A 9 4.92 -5.18 -0.01
C GLU A 9 4.60 -5.95 1.29
N THR A 10 3.62 -6.85 1.26
CA THR A 10 3.28 -7.65 2.44
C THR A 10 4.36 -8.69 2.76
N GLU A 11 4.98 -9.30 1.77
CA GLU A 11 6.11 -10.22 1.96
C GLU A 11 7.32 -9.50 2.54
N HIS A 12 7.56 -8.26 2.11
CA HIS A 12 8.72 -7.48 2.53
C HIS A 12 8.50 -6.61 3.78
N LYS A 13 7.29 -6.61 4.34
CA LYS A 13 6.91 -5.70 5.44
C LYS A 13 7.82 -5.76 6.67
N ALA A 14 8.46 -6.89 6.93
CA ALA A 14 9.34 -7.07 8.09
C ALA A 14 10.83 -6.85 7.77
N VAL A 15 11.25 -6.86 6.51
CA VAL A 15 12.67 -6.84 6.13
C VAL A 15 13.41 -5.65 6.74
N SER A 16 12.90 -4.44 6.59
CA SER A 16 13.51 -3.23 7.16
C SER A 16 13.54 -3.27 8.69
N TYR A 17 12.51 -3.85 9.30
CA TYR A 17 12.41 -4.00 10.75
C TYR A 17 13.42 -5.02 11.28
N ASP A 18 13.63 -6.13 10.60
CA ASP A 18 14.57 -7.17 10.97
C ASP A 18 16.03 -6.70 10.82
N VAL A 19 16.33 -5.97 9.73
CA VAL A 19 17.62 -5.30 9.56
C VAL A 19 17.88 -4.31 10.70
N TRP A 20 16.89 -3.50 11.06
CA TRP A 20 16.97 -2.59 12.18
C TRP A 20 17.28 -3.31 13.50
N ASN A 21 16.63 -4.43 13.75
CA ASN A 21 16.81 -5.22 14.97
C ASN A 21 18.19 -5.91 15.03
N THR A 22 18.80 -6.24 13.89
CA THR A 22 20.14 -6.83 13.82
C THR A 22 21.23 -5.81 13.99
N VAL A 23 21.07 -4.60 13.44
CA VAL A 23 22.10 -3.55 13.47
C VAL A 23 22.16 -2.85 14.83
N LEU A 24 21.02 -2.65 15.48
CA LEU A 24 20.92 -1.89 16.73
C LEU A 24 20.79 -2.79 17.95
N LYS A 25 21.61 -2.53 18.97
CA LYS A 25 21.53 -3.24 20.24
C LYS A 25 20.16 -3.07 20.90
N PRO A 26 19.58 -4.14 21.48
CA PRO A 26 18.32 -4.05 22.20
C PRO A 26 18.43 -3.08 23.38
N GLY A 27 17.34 -2.32 23.62
CA GLY A 27 17.28 -1.37 24.73
C GLY A 27 16.37 -0.18 24.46
N LEU A 28 16.26 0.69 25.44
CA LEU A 28 15.42 1.89 25.40
C LEU A 28 15.79 2.82 24.24
N GLY A 29 17.07 2.97 23.95
CA GLY A 29 17.55 3.82 22.84
C GLY A 29 17.02 3.35 21.48
N ARG A 30 17.06 2.02 21.20
CA ARG A 30 16.49 1.43 19.98
C ARG A 30 14.98 1.66 19.89
N TYR A 31 14.28 1.50 21.01
CA TYR A 31 12.83 1.74 21.07
C TYR A 31 12.49 3.21 20.77
N LEU A 32 13.16 4.16 21.46
CA LEU A 32 12.92 5.59 21.26
C LEU A 32 13.26 6.04 19.84
N LEU A 33 14.35 5.53 19.27
CA LEU A 33 14.72 5.86 17.90
C LEU A 33 13.70 5.32 16.91
N ARG A 34 13.21 4.07 17.07
CA ARG A 34 12.16 3.47 16.25
C ARG A 34 10.87 4.30 16.27
N THR A 35 10.39 4.59 17.47
CA THR A 35 9.13 5.34 17.64
C THR A 35 9.28 6.79 17.19
N GLY A 36 10.43 7.41 17.44
CA GLY A 36 10.74 8.76 16.99
C GLY A 36 10.80 8.88 15.46
N VAL A 37 11.45 7.92 14.78
CA VAL A 37 11.47 7.86 13.31
C VAL A 37 10.06 7.68 12.76
N MET A 38 9.25 6.79 13.35
CA MET A 38 7.86 6.58 12.91
C MET A 38 7.03 7.86 13.02
N LEU A 39 7.14 8.58 14.13
CA LEU A 39 6.45 9.86 14.33
C LEU A 39 6.94 10.93 13.34
N ALA A 40 8.25 11.08 13.20
CA ALA A 40 8.83 12.05 12.27
C ALA A 40 8.40 11.77 10.82
N THR A 41 8.45 10.51 10.40
CA THR A 41 8.00 10.08 9.07
C THR A 41 6.50 10.36 8.88
N THR A 42 5.67 10.04 9.88
CA THR A 42 4.23 10.30 9.83
C THR A 42 3.95 11.80 9.68
N ILE A 43 4.59 12.65 10.49
CA ILE A 43 4.42 14.10 10.42
C ILE A 43 4.86 14.63 9.05
N THR A 44 6.07 14.26 8.60
CA THR A 44 6.62 14.70 7.32
C THR A 44 5.73 14.26 6.16
N PHE A 45 5.27 13.01 6.16
CA PHE A 45 4.34 12.50 5.15
C PHE A 45 3.06 13.33 5.09
N TRP A 46 2.46 13.64 6.24
CA TRP A 46 1.23 14.43 6.27
C TRP A 46 1.42 15.87 5.84
N LEU A 47 2.54 16.50 6.18
CA LEU A 47 2.86 17.85 5.70
C LEU A 47 2.98 17.86 4.17
N ILE A 48 3.65 16.88 3.59
CA ILE A 48 3.80 16.75 2.14
C ILE A 48 2.44 16.50 1.47
N VAL A 49 1.67 15.54 1.98
CA VAL A 49 0.34 15.21 1.43
C VAL A 49 -0.60 16.42 1.51
N PHE A 50 -0.56 17.16 2.61
CA PHE A 50 -1.36 18.37 2.78
C PHE A 50 -0.96 19.46 1.80
N ASP A 51 0.34 19.73 1.62
CA ASP A 51 0.84 20.69 0.64
C ASP A 51 0.36 20.36 -0.78
N PHE A 52 0.56 19.09 -1.21
CA PHE A 52 0.07 18.65 -2.51
C PHE A 52 -1.44 18.77 -2.65
N HIS A 53 -2.18 18.40 -1.60
CA HIS A 53 -3.64 18.51 -1.62
C HIS A 53 -4.11 19.95 -1.79
N VAL A 54 -3.52 20.90 -1.06
CA VAL A 54 -3.81 22.33 -1.20
C VAL A 54 -3.48 22.85 -2.60
N ARG A 55 -2.32 22.47 -3.15
CA ARG A 55 -1.93 22.85 -4.52
C ARG A 55 -2.91 22.34 -5.57
N LEU A 56 -3.35 21.08 -5.44
CA LEU A 56 -4.34 20.49 -6.34
C LEU A 56 -5.70 21.22 -6.23
N LEU A 57 -6.15 21.53 -5.02
CA LEU A 57 -7.39 22.29 -4.81
C LEU A 57 -7.32 23.69 -5.43
N ILE A 58 -6.18 24.37 -5.30
CA ILE A 58 -5.95 25.70 -5.90
C ILE A 58 -5.98 25.58 -7.44
N ALA A 59 -5.31 24.59 -8.01
CA ALA A 59 -5.29 24.35 -9.44
C ALA A 59 -6.68 24.02 -10.01
N ASP A 60 -7.50 23.29 -9.25
CA ASP A 60 -8.86 22.90 -9.68
C ASP A 60 -9.93 23.97 -9.37
N ARG A 61 -9.57 25.06 -8.70
CA ARG A 61 -10.47 26.14 -8.28
C ARG A 61 -11.33 26.69 -9.42
N LYS A 62 -10.81 26.71 -10.66
CA LYS A 62 -11.50 27.25 -11.85
C LYS A 62 -12.69 26.38 -12.30
N ARG A 63 -12.79 25.12 -11.85
CA ARG A 63 -13.83 24.16 -12.28
C ARG A 63 -15.05 24.15 -11.38
N GLY A 64 -15.03 24.85 -10.23
CA GLY A 64 -16.13 24.88 -9.26
C GLY A 64 -16.29 23.59 -8.45
N GLY A 65 -17.12 23.63 -7.41
CA GLY A 65 -17.43 22.43 -6.62
C GLY A 65 -16.35 21.92 -5.67
N HIS A 66 -15.22 22.60 -5.58
CA HIS A 66 -14.06 22.22 -4.77
C HIS A 66 -14.37 22.03 -3.26
N LEU A 67 -15.23 22.85 -2.66
CA LEU A 67 -15.62 22.67 -1.23
C LEU A 67 -16.41 21.38 -0.99
N ARG A 68 -17.31 21.02 -1.90
CA ARG A 68 -18.06 19.76 -1.82
C ARG A 68 -17.14 18.57 -2.05
N GLY A 69 -16.19 18.69 -2.98
CA GLY A 69 -15.15 17.70 -3.23
C GLY A 69 -14.25 17.49 -2.01
N MET A 70 -13.77 18.57 -1.42
CA MET A 70 -12.98 18.54 -0.19
C MET A 70 -13.72 17.84 0.97
N TRP A 71 -15.00 18.17 1.18
CA TRP A 71 -15.81 17.53 2.21
C TRP A 71 -15.96 16.02 1.99
N ARG A 72 -16.11 15.57 0.73
CA ARG A 72 -16.14 14.14 0.39
C ARG A 72 -14.83 13.45 0.75
N VAL A 73 -13.69 14.08 0.44
CA VAL A 73 -12.36 13.56 0.77
C VAL A 73 -12.17 13.48 2.29
N VAL A 74 -12.50 14.53 3.03
CA VAL A 74 -12.44 14.54 4.49
C VAL A 74 -13.30 13.43 5.08
N LYS A 75 -14.54 13.27 4.62
CA LYS A 75 -15.44 12.20 5.06
C LYS A 75 -14.90 10.80 4.71
N TYR A 76 -14.31 10.65 3.53
CA TYR A 76 -13.68 9.40 3.11
C TYR A 76 -12.46 9.04 3.97
N LEU A 77 -11.64 10.02 4.32
CA LEU A 77 -10.43 9.81 5.11
C LEU A 77 -10.72 9.65 6.60
N TYR A 78 -11.57 10.49 7.17
CA TYR A 78 -11.78 10.60 8.63
C TYR A 78 -13.15 10.14 9.11
N GLY A 79 -14.04 9.69 8.23
CA GLY A 79 -15.37 9.24 8.60
C GLY A 79 -15.34 8.12 9.67
N PRO A 80 -16.12 8.22 10.79
CA PRO A 80 -15.93 7.39 11.98
C PRO A 80 -16.13 5.88 11.74
N ARG A 81 -16.94 5.49 10.77
CA ARG A 81 -17.25 4.06 10.48
C ARG A 81 -16.53 3.51 9.24
N HIS A 82 -16.32 4.34 8.24
CA HIS A 82 -15.84 3.92 6.93
C HIS A 82 -14.58 4.68 6.48
N GLY A 83 -14.08 5.58 7.31
CA GLY A 83 -12.90 6.36 7.02
C GLY A 83 -11.64 5.49 6.95
N VAL A 84 -10.71 5.85 6.08
CA VAL A 84 -9.45 5.14 5.93
C VAL A 84 -8.65 5.18 7.23
N PHE A 85 -8.50 6.35 7.84
CA PHE A 85 -7.68 6.51 9.05
C PHE A 85 -8.20 5.80 10.29
N PRO A 86 -9.50 5.86 10.64
CA PRO A 86 -10.00 5.06 11.75
C PRO A 86 -9.75 3.56 11.59
N ARG A 87 -9.73 3.06 10.35
CA ARG A 87 -9.49 1.63 10.08
C ARG A 87 -8.05 1.19 10.28
N ILE A 88 -7.09 2.06 9.98
CA ILE A 88 -5.64 1.77 10.13
C ILE A 88 -5.06 2.27 11.45
N ALA A 89 -5.82 3.06 12.22
CA ALA A 89 -5.33 3.68 13.45
C ALA A 89 -4.86 2.66 14.49
N ALA A 90 -5.57 1.55 14.63
CA ALA A 90 -5.21 0.49 15.58
C ALA A 90 -3.87 -0.18 15.19
N GLU A 91 -3.66 -0.45 13.91
CA GLU A 91 -2.41 -1.01 13.40
C GLU A 91 -1.25 -0.02 13.57
N TRP A 92 -1.48 1.25 13.24
CA TRP A 92 -0.48 2.31 13.44
C TRP A 92 -0.11 2.47 14.91
N LEU A 93 -1.08 2.46 15.83
CA LEU A 93 -0.84 2.53 17.28
C LEU A 93 -0.09 1.31 17.80
N SER A 94 -0.35 0.12 17.25
CA SER A 94 0.31 -1.11 17.67
C SER A 94 1.83 -1.06 17.46
N PHE A 95 2.31 -0.26 16.49
CA PHE A 95 3.75 -0.05 16.22
C PHE A 95 4.50 0.52 17.44
N PHE A 96 3.82 1.29 18.31
CA PHE A 96 4.41 1.88 19.50
C PHE A 96 4.51 0.91 20.67
N ARG A 97 3.96 -0.29 20.55
CA ARG A 97 4.04 -1.30 21.60
C ARG A 97 5.51 -1.78 21.78
N PRO A 98 6.03 -1.88 23.03
CA PRO A 98 7.26 -2.58 23.27
C PRO A 98 7.16 -4.02 22.77
N GLY A 99 8.19 -4.52 22.08
CA GLY A 99 8.18 -5.87 21.49
C GLY A 99 7.32 -6.04 20.24
N PHE A 100 6.77 -4.97 19.66
CA PHE A 100 6.06 -5.03 18.38
C PHE A 100 6.92 -5.67 17.29
N HIS A 101 6.30 -6.49 16.46
CA HIS A 101 6.88 -7.00 15.22
C HIS A 101 5.83 -6.90 14.09
N PRO A 102 6.23 -6.56 12.83
CA PRO A 102 5.29 -6.45 11.71
C PRO A 102 4.47 -7.73 11.45
N TRP A 103 5.00 -8.92 11.78
CA TRP A 103 4.30 -10.18 11.67
C TRP A 103 3.31 -10.46 12.82
N ASP A 104 3.19 -9.58 13.81
CA ASP A 104 2.11 -9.66 14.82
C ASP A 104 0.73 -9.50 14.16
N HIS A 105 0.67 -8.85 12.99
CA HIS A 105 -0.51 -8.79 12.14
C HIS A 105 -0.47 -9.92 11.12
N ASP A 106 -1.29 -10.96 11.35
CA ASP A 106 -1.34 -12.13 10.46
C ASP A 106 -2.10 -11.81 9.15
N ASN A 107 -1.37 -11.75 8.06
CA ASN A 107 -1.89 -11.49 6.72
C ASN A 107 -1.91 -12.76 5.84
N ARG A 108 -1.63 -13.95 6.40
CA ARG A 108 -1.54 -15.20 5.62
C ARG A 108 -2.81 -15.53 4.85
N ALA A 109 -3.98 -15.24 5.43
CA ALA A 109 -5.24 -15.43 4.73
C ALA A 109 -5.42 -14.51 3.51
N GLN A 110 -4.82 -13.33 3.55
CA GLN A 110 -4.82 -12.40 2.41
C GLN A 110 -3.83 -12.86 1.35
N LEU A 111 -2.64 -13.34 1.74
CA LEU A 111 -1.63 -13.92 0.84
C LEU A 111 -2.21 -15.13 0.10
N ALA A 112 -2.82 -16.08 0.78
CA ALA A 112 -3.42 -17.27 0.18
C ALA A 112 -4.53 -16.93 -0.85
N ARG A 113 -5.29 -15.84 -0.64
CA ARG A 113 -6.28 -15.38 -1.62
C ARG A 113 -5.62 -14.82 -2.88
N ILE A 114 -4.47 -14.19 -2.74
CA ILE A 114 -3.72 -13.61 -3.86
C ILE A 114 -3.05 -14.74 -4.67
N ASP A 115 -2.48 -15.75 -4.01
CA ASP A 115 -1.94 -16.93 -4.68
C ASP A 115 -3.00 -17.60 -5.56
N GLY A 116 -4.24 -17.71 -5.06
CA GLY A 116 -5.37 -18.19 -5.84
C GLY A 116 -5.69 -17.32 -7.07
N LEU A 117 -5.58 -15.99 -6.96
CA LEU A 117 -5.78 -15.07 -8.08
C LEU A 117 -4.65 -15.17 -9.09
N VAL A 118 -3.40 -15.29 -8.66
CA VAL A 118 -2.24 -15.47 -9.54
C VAL A 118 -2.39 -16.79 -10.32
N ALA A 119 -2.68 -17.89 -9.64
CA ALA A 119 -2.92 -19.18 -10.28
C ALA A 119 -4.06 -19.14 -11.31
N ALA A 120 -5.15 -18.41 -11.01
CA ALA A 120 -6.26 -18.24 -11.93
C ALA A 120 -5.88 -17.41 -13.18
N VAL A 121 -5.07 -16.37 -13.02
CA VAL A 121 -4.54 -15.56 -14.12
C VAL A 121 -3.60 -16.39 -15.01
N ASP A 122 -2.71 -17.17 -14.39
CA ASP A 122 -1.77 -18.02 -15.12
C ASP A 122 -2.51 -19.11 -15.90
N ALA A 123 -3.52 -19.74 -15.30
CA ALA A 123 -4.38 -20.70 -15.98
C ALA A 123 -5.13 -20.06 -17.16
N SER A 124 -5.66 -18.83 -16.99
CA SER A 124 -6.32 -18.08 -18.06
C SER A 124 -5.37 -17.74 -19.20
N ASN A 125 -4.14 -17.32 -18.88
CA ASN A 125 -3.12 -17.01 -19.87
C ASN A 125 -2.65 -18.27 -20.62
N ALA A 126 -2.54 -19.41 -19.95
CA ALA A 126 -2.20 -20.70 -20.56
C ALA A 126 -3.34 -21.23 -21.44
N ALA A 127 -4.60 -21.00 -21.07
CA ALA A 127 -5.78 -21.43 -21.82
C ALA A 127 -6.07 -20.54 -23.04
N THR A 128 -5.53 -19.30 -23.12
CA THR A 128 -5.71 -18.42 -24.28
C THR A 128 -4.77 -18.88 -25.40
N PRO A 129 -5.27 -19.49 -26.50
CA PRO A 129 -4.42 -19.86 -27.61
C PRO A 129 -3.72 -18.61 -28.13
N ASN A 130 -2.45 -18.76 -28.43
CA ASN A 130 -1.55 -17.69 -28.83
C ASN A 130 -1.97 -17.11 -30.20
N SER A 131 -3.13 -16.44 -30.22
CA SER A 131 -3.74 -15.83 -31.41
C SER A 131 -2.76 -14.89 -32.12
N ARG A 132 -1.85 -14.25 -31.41
CA ARG A 132 -0.80 -13.38 -31.95
C ARG A 132 0.30 -14.19 -32.69
N ARG A 133 0.60 -15.42 -32.25
CA ARG A 133 1.55 -16.31 -32.97
C ARG A 133 0.88 -16.95 -34.19
N ALA A 134 -0.38 -17.29 -34.13
CA ALA A 134 -1.15 -17.81 -35.25
C ALA A 134 -1.30 -16.75 -36.36
N ALA A 135 -1.62 -15.50 -35.99
CA ALA A 135 -1.72 -14.39 -36.92
C ALA A 135 -0.38 -14.07 -37.61
N ARG A 136 0.74 -14.11 -36.90
CA ARG A 136 2.08 -13.93 -37.52
C ARG A 136 2.49 -15.06 -38.45
N ARG A 137 2.14 -16.31 -38.14
CA ARG A 137 2.40 -17.46 -39.04
C ARG A 137 1.51 -17.41 -40.26
N GLY A 138 0.26 -16.96 -40.16
CA GLY A 138 -0.62 -16.78 -41.31
C GLY A 138 -0.14 -15.72 -42.30
N VAL A 139 0.44 -14.63 -41.83
CA VAL A 139 1.00 -13.56 -42.66
C VAL A 139 2.29 -14.00 -43.36
N GLN A 140 3.13 -14.84 -42.70
CA GLN A 140 4.37 -15.37 -43.30
C GLN A 140 4.13 -16.52 -44.28
N ALA A 141 3.00 -17.19 -44.23
CA ALA A 141 2.65 -18.26 -45.19
C ALA A 141 1.95 -17.73 -46.45
N ALA A 142 1.56 -16.46 -46.46
CA ALA A 142 0.88 -15.81 -47.58
C ALA A 142 1.80 -14.85 -48.39
N ALA A 143 3.07 -14.75 -48.03
CA ALA A 143 4.12 -14.01 -48.74
C ALA A 143 5.13 -14.96 -49.41
#